data_76ea9a6289bf6afcb821c1ba00ce4bd8
#
_entry.id   76ea9a6289bf6afcb821c1ba00ce4bd8
#
_cell.length_a   1.000
_cell.length_b   1.000
_cell.length_c   1.000
_cell.angle_alpha   90.00
_cell.angle_beta   90.00
_cell.angle_gamma   90.00
#
_symmetry.space_group_name_H-M   'P 1'
#
loop_
_entity.id
_entity.type
_entity.pdbx_description
1 polymer ?
#
loop_
_entity_poly.entity_id
_entity_poly.type
_entity_poly.pdbx_seq_one_letter_code
_entity_poly.pdbx_strand_id
1 'polypeptide(L)'
;MSVWRCPICAASMQHEEHSLHCLNGHCFDLAKSGYVNLLPVQQKHTKQPGDNLQMVRARRDFLQAGYYQPFQQALCAMVVQAMPQQGILLDAGCGDGYYTKAVTEALQAAGKAVHVYGVDISKYAVDLAAKQEKAATFAVGSVFHLPVSDHCCDGIFSLFAPYAGTEFQRVLKKHGTMILGIPGAKHLMGLKRAIYETPYENVVKPYDLEGFSFVGKQTVTG
;
A
#
# COMPACT_ATOMS: atom_id res chain seq x y z
N MET A 1 16.25 13.11 2.67
CA MET A 1 16.02 12.78 1.25
C MET A 1 14.61 12.21 1.13
N SER A 2 13.88 12.55 0.07
CA SER A 2 12.55 11.97 -0.20
C SER A 2 12.70 10.50 -0.60
N VAL A 3 11.75 9.66 -0.19
CA VAL A 3 11.62 8.27 -0.66
C VAL A 3 11.21 8.22 -2.14
N TRP A 4 10.56 9.30 -2.61
CA TRP A 4 10.02 9.34 -3.95
C TRP A 4 11.09 9.42 -5.02
N ARG A 5 10.88 8.65 -6.08
CA ARG A 5 11.67 8.58 -7.30
C ARG A 5 10.87 9.16 -8.46
N CYS A 6 11.50 9.97 -9.28
CA CYS A 6 10.84 10.57 -10.44
C CYS A 6 10.35 9.49 -11.41
N PRO A 7 9.05 9.45 -11.74
CA PRO A 7 8.51 8.41 -12.62
C PRO A 7 8.92 8.58 -14.09
N ILE A 8 9.55 9.70 -14.45
CA ILE A 8 9.99 10.00 -15.82
C ILE A 8 11.45 9.61 -16.03
N CYS A 9 12.34 9.98 -15.08
CA CYS A 9 13.79 9.81 -15.25
C CYS A 9 14.46 9.02 -14.14
N ALA A 10 13.70 8.48 -13.21
CA ALA A 10 14.18 7.68 -12.08
C ALA A 10 15.11 8.41 -11.09
N ALA A 11 15.37 9.71 -11.24
CA ALA A 11 16.17 10.50 -10.31
C ALA A 11 15.44 10.68 -8.97
N SER A 12 16.22 10.86 -7.89
CA SER A 12 15.67 11.21 -6.57
C SER A 12 14.92 12.54 -6.64
N MET A 13 13.88 12.66 -5.81
CA MET A 13 13.06 13.86 -5.74
C MET A 13 13.30 14.61 -4.44
N GLN A 14 13.16 15.93 -4.49
CA GLN A 14 13.24 16.83 -3.35
C GLN A 14 11.91 17.54 -3.17
N HIS A 15 11.56 17.81 -1.93
CA HIS A 15 10.34 18.53 -1.59
C HIS A 15 10.66 20.04 -1.56
N GLU A 16 9.90 20.83 -2.32
CA GLU A 16 9.96 22.28 -2.34
C GLU A 16 8.55 22.84 -2.15
N GLU A 17 8.30 23.47 -1.02
CA GLU A 17 7.01 24.07 -0.65
C GLU A 17 5.79 23.16 -0.96
N HIS A 18 5.22 23.30 -2.15
CA HIS A 18 3.99 22.60 -2.57
C HIS A 18 4.20 21.60 -3.73
N SER A 19 5.44 21.21 -4.00
CA SER A 19 5.78 20.33 -5.12
C SER A 19 6.97 19.43 -4.81
N LEU A 20 7.13 18.38 -5.63
CA LEU A 20 8.31 17.54 -5.69
C LEU A 20 9.06 17.80 -6.98
N HIS A 21 10.36 18.05 -6.88
CA HIS A 21 11.25 18.30 -8.01
C HIS A 21 12.35 17.25 -8.09
N CYS A 22 12.74 16.86 -9.29
CA CYS A 22 13.96 16.09 -9.49
C CYS A 22 15.07 16.93 -10.12
N LEU A 23 16.31 16.45 -10.03
CA LEU A 23 17.49 17.15 -10.57
C LEU A 23 17.42 17.39 -12.08
N ASN A 24 16.59 16.65 -12.82
CA ASN A 24 16.39 16.81 -14.26
C ASN A 24 15.22 17.76 -14.61
N GLY A 25 14.74 18.55 -13.65
CA GLY A 25 13.73 19.57 -13.87
C GLY A 25 12.28 19.07 -13.95
N HIS A 26 11.98 17.80 -13.72
CA HIS A 26 10.58 17.35 -13.64
C HIS A 26 9.98 17.78 -12.30
N CYS A 27 8.77 18.37 -12.37
CA CYS A 27 8.02 18.90 -11.24
C CYS A 27 6.67 18.23 -11.13
N PHE A 28 6.24 17.95 -9.88
CA PHE A 28 4.96 17.34 -9.56
C PHE A 28 4.33 18.05 -8.37
N ASP A 29 3.19 18.69 -8.60
CA ASP A 29 2.49 19.43 -7.57
C ASP A 29 1.87 18.51 -6.52
N LEU A 30 1.92 18.96 -5.26
CA LEU A 30 1.16 18.34 -4.19
C LEU A 30 -0.30 18.76 -4.29
N ALA A 31 -1.18 17.80 -4.20
CA ALA A 31 -2.60 18.06 -4.08
C ALA A 31 -2.91 18.78 -2.75
N LYS A 32 -4.05 19.49 -2.69
CA LYS A 32 -4.50 20.20 -1.47
C LYS A 32 -4.63 19.30 -0.23
N SER A 33 -4.90 18.00 -0.43
CA SER A 33 -4.92 16.99 0.64
C SER A 33 -3.53 16.51 1.08
N GLY A 34 -2.47 16.81 0.31
CA GLY A 34 -1.07 16.50 0.64
C GLY A 34 -0.48 15.32 -0.13
N TYR A 35 -1.22 14.61 -0.99
CA TYR A 35 -0.64 13.57 -1.85
C TYR A 35 -0.01 14.16 -3.12
N VAL A 36 0.88 13.39 -3.75
CA VAL A 36 1.44 13.69 -5.06
C VAL A 36 0.95 12.69 -6.11
N ASN A 37 0.75 13.15 -7.35
CA ASN A 37 0.41 12.25 -8.46
C ASN A 37 1.67 11.93 -9.27
N LEU A 38 2.21 10.73 -9.05
CA LEU A 38 3.41 10.20 -9.71
C LEU A 38 3.08 9.11 -10.75
N LEU A 39 1.80 9.01 -11.18
CA LEU A 39 1.40 8.07 -12.22
C LEU A 39 1.51 8.72 -13.60
N PRO A 40 2.51 8.37 -14.44
CA PRO A 40 2.65 8.91 -15.79
C PRO A 40 1.45 8.57 -16.68
N VAL A 41 1.15 9.44 -17.63
CA VAL A 41 0.04 9.24 -18.56
C VAL A 41 0.20 7.94 -19.35
N GLN A 42 1.44 7.59 -19.71
CA GLN A 42 1.78 6.37 -20.47
C GLN A 42 1.46 5.07 -19.71
N GLN A 43 1.40 5.13 -18.37
CA GLN A 43 1.04 3.99 -17.52
C GLN A 43 -0.48 3.90 -17.23
N LYS A 44 -1.27 4.83 -17.78
CA LYS A 44 -2.72 4.80 -17.64
C LYS A 44 -3.33 3.99 -18.77
N HIS A 45 -3.82 2.79 -18.46
CA HIS A 45 -4.56 1.95 -19.42
C HIS A 45 -6.02 2.37 -19.58
N THR A 46 -6.54 3.22 -18.69
CA THR A 46 -7.90 3.78 -18.71
C THR A 46 -7.87 5.24 -18.31
N LYS A 47 -8.96 5.99 -18.61
CA LYS A 47 -9.09 7.40 -18.16
C LYS A 47 -9.06 7.55 -16.64
N GLN A 48 -9.55 6.55 -15.91
CA GLN A 48 -9.58 6.49 -14.44
C GLN A 48 -9.08 5.12 -13.99
N PRO A 49 -7.75 4.95 -13.78
CA PRO A 49 -7.20 3.71 -13.27
C PRO A 49 -7.63 3.45 -11.82
N GLY A 50 -7.79 2.15 -11.48
CA GLY A 50 -8.19 1.72 -10.15
C GLY A 50 -9.68 1.90 -9.85
N ASP A 51 -10.01 1.83 -8.57
CA ASP A 51 -11.38 1.97 -8.08
C ASP A 51 -11.92 3.39 -8.34
N ASN A 52 -13.16 3.46 -8.83
CA ASN A 52 -13.88 4.73 -8.95
C ASN A 52 -14.39 5.21 -7.59
N LEU A 53 -14.92 6.44 -7.52
CA LEU A 53 -15.37 7.04 -6.27
C LEU A 53 -16.45 6.22 -5.54
N GLN A 54 -17.37 5.59 -6.28
CA GLN A 54 -18.44 4.77 -5.68
C GLN A 54 -17.86 3.49 -5.05
N MET A 55 -16.96 2.81 -5.75
CA MET A 55 -16.28 1.61 -5.25
C MET A 55 -15.44 1.93 -4.00
N VAL A 56 -14.70 3.04 -4.02
CA VAL A 56 -13.89 3.49 -2.87
C VAL A 56 -14.79 3.77 -1.65
N ARG A 57 -15.94 4.44 -1.84
CA ARG A 57 -16.89 4.71 -0.76
C ARG A 57 -17.49 3.42 -0.20
N ALA A 58 -17.97 2.53 -1.07
CA ALA A 58 -18.56 1.25 -0.65
C ALA A 58 -17.55 0.39 0.13
N ARG A 59 -16.29 0.33 -0.33
CA ARG A 59 -15.22 -0.38 0.38
C ARG A 59 -14.94 0.24 1.74
N ARG A 60 -14.85 1.56 1.81
CA ARG A 60 -14.63 2.28 3.07
C ARG A 60 -15.76 1.99 4.07
N ASP A 61 -17.02 2.11 3.65
CA ASP A 61 -18.18 1.90 4.52
C ASP A 61 -18.18 0.45 5.05
N PHE A 62 -17.83 -0.52 4.20
CA PHE A 62 -17.68 -1.92 4.58
C PHE A 62 -16.55 -2.15 5.60
N LEU A 63 -15.37 -1.54 5.39
CA LEU A 63 -14.24 -1.68 6.30
C LEU A 63 -14.51 -0.98 7.64
N GLN A 64 -15.16 0.19 7.62
CA GLN A 64 -15.56 0.93 8.83
C GLN A 64 -16.64 0.21 9.65
N ALA A 65 -17.42 -0.67 9.03
CA ALA A 65 -18.37 -1.52 9.76
C ALA A 65 -17.68 -2.59 10.64
N GLY A 66 -16.34 -2.70 10.56
CA GLY A 66 -15.53 -3.51 11.47
C GLY A 66 -15.35 -4.97 11.07
N TYR A 67 -15.91 -5.44 9.96
CA TYR A 67 -15.78 -6.84 9.52
C TYR A 67 -14.34 -7.31 9.38
N TYR A 68 -13.40 -6.39 9.09
CA TYR A 68 -11.97 -6.68 8.93
C TYR A 68 -11.11 -6.25 10.12
N GLN A 69 -11.74 -5.87 11.24
CA GLN A 69 -10.99 -5.44 12.43
C GLN A 69 -10.05 -6.53 12.98
N PRO A 70 -10.42 -7.82 13.07
CA PRO A 70 -9.48 -8.87 13.49
C PRO A 70 -8.27 -8.99 12.57
N PHE A 71 -8.47 -8.85 11.26
CA PHE A 71 -7.37 -8.85 10.29
C PHE A 71 -6.48 -7.60 10.43
N GLN A 72 -7.07 -6.42 10.62
CA GLN A 72 -6.34 -5.18 10.86
C GLN A 72 -5.46 -5.28 12.11
N GLN A 73 -5.99 -5.80 13.22
CA GLN A 73 -5.24 -6.00 14.46
C GLN A 73 -4.07 -6.97 14.29
N ALA A 74 -4.28 -8.08 13.59
CA ALA A 74 -3.23 -9.04 13.29
C ALA A 74 -2.13 -8.42 12.41
N LEU A 75 -2.50 -7.66 11.40
CA LEU A 75 -1.56 -6.91 10.56
C LEU A 75 -0.73 -5.94 11.39
N CYS A 76 -1.37 -5.13 12.23
CA CYS A 76 -0.68 -4.15 13.09
C CYS A 76 0.34 -4.85 14.00
N ALA A 77 -0.03 -5.96 14.62
CA ALA A 77 0.88 -6.73 15.48
C ALA A 77 2.09 -7.27 14.68
N MET A 78 1.86 -7.85 13.49
CA MET A 78 2.93 -8.33 12.62
C MET A 78 3.86 -7.20 12.18
N VAL A 79 3.33 -6.05 11.78
CA VAL A 79 4.12 -4.89 11.36
C VAL A 79 4.95 -4.36 12.53
N VAL A 80 4.35 -4.17 13.70
CA VAL A 80 5.08 -3.71 14.89
C VAL A 80 6.21 -4.66 15.24
N GLN A 81 6.01 -5.96 15.14
CA GLN A 81 7.05 -6.96 15.40
C GLN A 81 8.17 -6.92 14.36
N ALA A 82 7.82 -6.77 13.07
CA ALA A 82 8.76 -6.86 11.97
C ALA A 82 9.59 -5.58 11.75
N MET A 83 9.03 -4.41 12.07
CA MET A 83 9.70 -3.15 11.78
C MET A 83 10.77 -2.79 12.83
N PRO A 84 11.90 -2.17 12.41
CA PRO A 84 12.91 -1.65 13.31
C PRO A 84 12.38 -0.45 14.13
N GLN A 85 13.18 0.06 15.06
CA GLN A 85 12.83 1.26 15.86
C GLN A 85 12.70 2.53 15.01
N GLN A 86 13.47 2.60 13.91
CA GLN A 86 13.42 3.71 12.94
C GLN A 86 13.47 3.13 11.54
N GLY A 87 12.66 3.64 10.63
CA GLY A 87 12.67 3.11 9.28
C GLY A 87 11.58 3.65 8.37
N ILE A 88 11.46 3.01 7.23
CA ILE A 88 10.50 3.34 6.17
C ILE A 88 9.66 2.10 5.89
N LEU A 89 8.35 2.25 5.96
CA LEU A 89 7.37 1.22 5.61
C LEU A 89 6.54 1.68 4.41
N LEU A 90 6.40 0.81 3.42
CA LEU A 90 5.57 1.06 2.25
C LEU A 90 4.28 0.24 2.30
N ASP A 91 3.15 0.90 2.13
CA ASP A 91 1.83 0.30 1.85
C ASP A 91 1.61 0.30 0.33
N ALA A 92 1.80 -0.86 -0.30
CA ALA A 92 1.68 -1.01 -1.75
C ALA A 92 0.27 -1.48 -2.14
N GLY A 93 -0.54 -0.55 -2.60
CA GLY A 93 -1.98 -0.71 -2.81
C GLY A 93 -2.78 -0.22 -1.61
N CYS A 94 -2.46 0.99 -1.10
CA CYS A 94 -2.98 1.50 0.17
C CYS A 94 -4.49 1.81 0.17
N GLY A 95 -5.12 1.85 -0.99
CA GLY A 95 -6.54 2.21 -1.11
C GLY A 95 -6.84 3.57 -0.47
N ASP A 96 -7.89 3.61 0.32
CA ASP A 96 -8.32 4.82 1.06
C ASP A 96 -7.56 5.06 2.38
N GLY A 97 -6.52 4.25 2.66
CA GLY A 97 -5.67 4.39 3.84
C GLY A 97 -6.20 3.75 5.12
N TYR A 98 -7.25 2.94 5.06
CA TYR A 98 -7.81 2.28 6.24
C TYR A 98 -6.76 1.49 7.04
N TYR A 99 -5.97 0.66 6.35
CA TYR A 99 -4.89 -0.10 7.00
C TYR A 99 -3.66 0.76 7.27
N THR A 100 -3.33 1.67 6.36
CA THR A 100 -2.19 2.60 6.54
C THR A 100 -2.32 3.37 7.85
N LYS A 101 -3.50 3.91 8.13
CA LYS A 101 -3.80 4.65 9.36
C LYS A 101 -3.61 3.77 10.60
N ALA A 102 -4.24 2.60 10.64
CA ALA A 102 -4.13 1.70 11.79
C ALA A 102 -2.69 1.26 12.06
N VAL A 103 -1.93 0.97 10.99
CA VAL A 103 -0.51 0.61 11.09
C VAL A 103 0.32 1.78 11.59
N THR A 104 0.08 3.00 11.11
CA THR A 104 0.79 4.21 11.56
C THR A 104 0.54 4.45 13.05
N GLU A 105 -0.71 4.38 13.49
CA GLU A 105 -1.09 4.53 14.91
C GLU A 105 -0.44 3.45 15.78
N ALA A 106 -0.42 2.18 15.32
CA ALA A 106 0.18 1.07 16.05
C ALA A 106 1.71 1.22 16.20
N LEU A 107 2.40 1.68 15.15
CA LEU A 107 3.83 1.96 15.19
C LEU A 107 4.16 3.09 16.16
N GLN A 108 3.38 4.17 16.15
CA GLN A 108 3.53 5.29 17.08
C GLN A 108 3.27 4.86 18.52
N ALA A 109 2.20 4.08 18.77
CA ALA A 109 1.90 3.53 20.10
C ALA A 109 3.01 2.61 20.62
N ALA A 110 3.72 1.91 19.73
CA ALA A 110 4.89 1.09 20.07
C ALA A 110 6.19 1.90 20.23
N GLY A 111 6.15 3.23 20.14
CA GLY A 111 7.32 4.11 20.23
C GLY A 111 8.29 3.99 19.08
N LYS A 112 7.85 3.50 17.91
CA LYS A 112 8.70 3.33 16.73
C LYS A 112 8.64 4.56 15.82
N ALA A 113 9.79 5.09 15.44
CA ALA A 113 9.97 6.21 14.51
C ALA A 113 10.00 5.70 13.05
N VAL A 114 8.94 4.99 12.63
CA VAL A 114 8.79 4.46 11.27
C VAL A 114 7.85 5.37 10.50
N HIS A 115 8.32 5.90 9.36
CA HIS A 115 7.47 6.69 8.48
C HIS A 115 6.78 5.79 7.46
N VAL A 116 5.46 5.93 7.33
CA VAL A 116 4.65 5.12 6.43
C VAL A 116 4.37 5.87 5.14
N TYR A 117 4.62 5.22 4.01
CA TYR A 117 4.32 5.71 2.67
C TYR A 117 3.25 4.83 2.04
N GLY A 118 2.22 5.45 1.44
CA GLY A 118 1.15 4.73 0.75
C GLY A 118 1.17 5.03 -0.75
N VAL A 119 1.06 3.98 -1.58
CA VAL A 119 0.92 4.10 -3.03
C VAL A 119 -0.32 3.35 -3.48
N ASP A 120 -1.18 4.01 -4.25
CA ASP A 120 -2.31 3.37 -4.92
C ASP A 120 -2.53 4.00 -6.31
N ILE A 121 -3.09 3.23 -7.23
CA ILE A 121 -3.36 3.69 -8.59
C ILE A 121 -4.62 4.57 -8.66
N SER A 122 -5.55 4.42 -7.71
CA SER A 122 -6.79 5.19 -7.63
C SER A 122 -6.55 6.56 -7.00
N LYS A 123 -6.65 7.61 -7.82
CA LYS A 123 -6.57 8.99 -7.32
C LYS A 123 -7.61 9.30 -6.24
N TYR A 124 -8.81 8.74 -6.36
CA TYR A 124 -9.89 8.97 -5.37
C TYR A 124 -9.56 8.33 -4.02
N ALA A 125 -9.00 7.13 -4.04
CA ALA A 125 -8.60 6.43 -2.83
C ALA A 125 -7.46 7.17 -2.13
N VAL A 126 -6.41 7.53 -2.86
CA VAL A 126 -5.25 8.28 -2.34
C VAL A 126 -5.64 9.65 -1.78
N ASP A 127 -6.56 10.37 -2.42
CA ASP A 127 -7.06 11.66 -1.91
C ASP A 127 -7.78 11.49 -0.56
N LEU A 128 -8.56 10.42 -0.39
CA LEU A 128 -9.19 10.10 0.90
C LEU A 128 -8.15 9.69 1.95
N ALA A 129 -7.19 8.85 1.60
CA ALA A 129 -6.11 8.44 2.50
C ALA A 129 -5.34 9.66 3.04
N ALA A 130 -4.92 10.56 2.14
CA ALA A 130 -4.20 11.78 2.51
C ALA A 130 -5.03 12.79 3.33
N LYS A 131 -6.36 12.73 3.25
CA LYS A 131 -7.25 13.54 4.10
C LYS A 131 -7.37 12.97 5.51
N GLN A 132 -7.39 11.65 5.65
CA GLN A 132 -7.65 10.95 6.91
C GLN A 132 -6.40 10.75 7.75
N GLU A 133 -5.24 10.54 7.12
CA GLU A 133 -3.98 10.24 7.79
C GLU A 133 -2.90 11.25 7.39
N LYS A 134 -2.47 12.07 8.36
CA LYS A 134 -1.48 13.14 8.15
C LYS A 134 -0.06 12.75 8.54
N ALA A 135 0.09 11.68 9.31
CA ALA A 135 1.40 11.17 9.71
C ALA A 135 2.02 10.25 8.64
N ALA A 136 1.23 9.81 7.66
CA ALA A 136 1.72 9.08 6.49
C ALA A 136 1.80 9.97 5.25
N THR A 137 2.60 9.57 4.27
CA THR A 137 2.77 10.30 3.00
C THR A 137 2.27 9.44 1.84
N PHE A 138 1.51 10.05 0.92
CA PHE A 138 0.81 9.31 -0.12
C PHE A 138 1.16 9.77 -1.53
N ALA A 139 1.19 8.81 -2.46
CA ALA A 139 1.32 9.07 -3.88
C ALA A 139 0.35 8.24 -4.73
N VAL A 140 -0.16 8.82 -5.81
CA VAL A 140 -0.79 8.05 -6.89
C VAL A 140 0.30 7.43 -7.74
N GLY A 141 0.29 6.10 -7.87
CA GLY A 141 1.28 5.36 -8.62
C GLY A 141 0.87 3.91 -8.85
N SER A 142 1.59 3.23 -9.72
CA SER A 142 1.37 1.80 -9.98
C SER A 142 2.28 0.95 -9.09
N VAL A 143 1.75 -0.13 -8.51
CA VAL A 143 2.56 -1.12 -7.78
C VAL A 143 3.54 -1.86 -8.71
N PHE A 144 3.26 -1.90 -10.01
CA PHE A 144 4.14 -2.50 -11.02
C PHE A 144 5.26 -1.56 -11.49
N HIS A 145 5.22 -0.28 -11.10
CA HIS A 145 6.23 0.75 -11.36
C HIS A 145 6.20 1.73 -10.20
N LEU A 146 6.64 1.25 -9.02
CA LEU A 146 6.61 2.05 -7.80
C LEU A 146 7.46 3.31 -7.94
N PRO A 147 6.89 4.51 -7.69
CA PRO A 147 7.63 5.76 -7.69
C PRO A 147 8.46 5.92 -6.39
N VAL A 148 9.17 4.88 -6.02
CA VAL A 148 9.92 4.73 -4.76
C VAL A 148 11.36 4.36 -5.10
N SER A 149 12.31 4.95 -4.40
CA SER A 149 13.75 4.74 -4.59
C SER A 149 14.15 3.31 -4.29
N ASP A 150 15.21 2.84 -4.96
CA ASP A 150 15.75 1.51 -4.77
C ASP A 150 16.29 1.33 -3.34
N HIS A 151 16.07 0.17 -2.77
CA HIS A 151 16.63 -0.25 -1.47
C HIS A 151 16.46 0.76 -0.33
N CYS A 152 15.30 1.43 -0.27
CA CYS A 152 15.02 2.44 0.75
C CYS A 152 14.04 1.98 1.84
N CYS A 153 13.20 0.97 1.58
CA CYS A 153 12.18 0.51 2.51
C CYS A 153 12.71 -0.60 3.43
N ASP A 154 12.47 -0.46 4.72
CA ASP A 154 12.73 -1.50 5.73
C ASP A 154 11.64 -2.57 5.72
N GLY A 155 10.43 -2.18 5.31
CA GLY A 155 9.31 -3.09 5.13
C GLY A 155 8.36 -2.66 4.04
N ILE A 156 7.61 -3.64 3.53
CA ILE A 156 6.45 -3.44 2.65
C ILE A 156 5.30 -4.26 3.21
N PHE A 157 4.10 -3.72 3.18
CA PHE A 157 2.91 -4.55 3.21
C PHE A 157 2.03 -4.28 2.00
N SER A 158 1.34 -5.33 1.52
CA SER A 158 0.43 -5.24 0.39
C SER A 158 -0.75 -6.16 0.64
N LEU A 159 -1.97 -5.60 0.63
CA LEU A 159 -3.17 -6.27 1.09
C LEU A 159 -4.19 -6.34 -0.02
N PHE A 160 -4.56 -7.56 -0.43
CA PHE A 160 -5.56 -7.80 -1.47
C PHE A 160 -5.29 -7.06 -2.80
N ALA A 161 -4.03 -6.65 -3.01
CA ALA A 161 -3.54 -5.96 -4.20
C ALA A 161 -2.72 -6.92 -5.09
N PRO A 162 -2.46 -6.55 -6.36
CA PRO A 162 -1.62 -7.35 -7.23
C PRO A 162 -0.19 -7.48 -6.67
N TYR A 163 0.39 -8.68 -6.78
CA TYR A 163 1.78 -8.92 -6.41
C TYR A 163 2.74 -8.45 -7.50
N ALA A 164 3.66 -7.57 -7.15
CA ALA A 164 4.67 -6.99 -8.03
C ALA A 164 6.09 -7.30 -7.52
N GLY A 165 6.47 -8.59 -7.55
CA GLY A 165 7.68 -9.11 -6.90
C GLY A 165 8.97 -8.38 -7.25
N THR A 166 9.21 -8.11 -8.53
CA THR A 166 10.39 -7.37 -9.00
C THR A 166 10.48 -5.97 -8.39
N GLU A 167 9.35 -5.25 -8.35
CA GLU A 167 9.32 -3.91 -7.75
C GLU A 167 9.46 -3.97 -6.22
N PHE A 168 8.85 -4.96 -5.57
CA PHE A 168 8.99 -5.13 -4.12
C PHE A 168 10.43 -5.46 -3.73
N GLN A 169 11.12 -6.32 -4.49
CA GLN A 169 12.55 -6.59 -4.30
C GLN A 169 13.41 -5.34 -4.52
N ARG A 170 13.10 -4.56 -5.57
CA ARG A 170 13.85 -3.36 -5.90
C ARG A 170 13.81 -2.31 -4.78
N VAL A 171 12.65 -2.07 -4.19
CA VAL A 171 12.48 -1.00 -3.19
C VAL A 171 12.84 -1.42 -1.77
N LEU A 172 12.81 -2.73 -1.46
CA LEU A 172 13.21 -3.25 -0.16
C LEU A 172 14.73 -3.18 0.03
N LYS A 173 15.15 -2.82 1.22
CA LYS A 173 16.52 -3.00 1.68
C LYS A 173 16.85 -4.49 1.77
N LYS A 174 18.15 -4.82 1.74
CA LYS A 174 18.61 -6.15 2.09
C LYS A 174 18.11 -6.53 3.49
N HIS A 175 17.49 -7.70 3.61
CA HIS A 175 16.82 -8.17 4.83
C HIS A 175 15.55 -7.37 5.23
N GLY A 176 15.01 -6.54 4.35
CA GLY A 176 13.70 -5.92 4.55
C GLY A 176 12.58 -6.96 4.58
N THR A 177 11.52 -6.66 5.30
CA THR A 177 10.38 -7.59 5.48
C THR A 177 9.23 -7.25 4.56
N MET A 178 8.66 -8.27 3.93
CA MET A 178 7.41 -8.15 3.16
C MET A 178 6.27 -8.87 3.85
N ILE A 179 5.14 -8.19 4.02
CA ILE A 179 3.90 -8.75 4.57
C ILE A 179 2.83 -8.71 3.48
N LEU A 180 2.28 -9.87 3.13
CA LEU A 180 1.22 -9.98 2.13
C LEU A 180 -0.09 -10.43 2.79
N GLY A 181 -1.16 -9.65 2.58
CA GLY A 181 -2.51 -10.06 2.92
C GLY A 181 -3.22 -10.61 1.69
N ILE A 182 -3.53 -11.90 1.70
CA ILE A 182 -4.19 -12.58 0.58
C ILE A 182 -5.48 -13.26 1.03
N PRO A 183 -6.49 -13.38 0.15
CA PRO A 183 -7.70 -14.11 0.47
C PRO A 183 -7.41 -15.60 0.67
N GLY A 184 -7.87 -16.17 1.79
CA GLY A 184 -7.87 -17.61 1.99
C GLY A 184 -8.88 -18.33 1.09
N ALA A 185 -8.85 -19.68 1.04
CA ALA A 185 -9.75 -20.47 0.19
C ALA A 185 -11.24 -20.13 0.42
N LYS A 186 -11.64 -19.96 1.66
CA LYS A 186 -13.04 -19.68 2.04
C LYS A 186 -13.35 -18.19 2.24
N HIS A 187 -12.46 -17.30 1.81
CA HIS A 187 -12.65 -15.86 1.96
C HIS A 187 -13.95 -15.39 1.28
N LEU A 188 -14.77 -14.67 2.03
CA LEU A 188 -16.11 -14.19 1.64
C LEU A 188 -17.07 -15.30 1.17
N MET A 189 -16.93 -16.53 1.65
CA MET A 189 -17.77 -17.66 1.23
C MET A 189 -19.25 -17.43 1.58
N GLY A 190 -19.57 -16.77 2.68
CA GLY A 190 -20.94 -16.39 3.04
C GLY A 190 -21.57 -15.47 1.99
N LEU A 191 -20.83 -14.45 1.55
CA LEU A 191 -21.27 -13.54 0.48
C LEU A 191 -21.38 -14.27 -0.86
N LYS A 192 -20.41 -15.13 -1.19
CA LYS A 192 -20.44 -15.93 -2.42
C LYS A 192 -21.67 -16.83 -2.49
N ARG A 193 -22.07 -17.44 -1.38
CA ARG A 193 -23.29 -18.27 -1.29
C ARG A 193 -24.57 -17.46 -1.49
N ALA A 194 -24.56 -16.19 -1.15
CA ALA A 194 -25.71 -15.31 -1.34
C ALA A 194 -25.85 -14.79 -2.79
N ILE A 195 -24.74 -14.72 -3.54
CA ILE A 195 -24.69 -14.07 -4.86
C ILE A 195 -24.58 -15.08 -6.01
N TYR A 196 -23.86 -16.20 -5.82
CA TYR A 196 -23.58 -17.17 -6.87
C TYR A 196 -24.43 -18.43 -6.70
N GLU A 197 -25.02 -18.92 -7.78
CA GLU A 197 -25.73 -20.21 -7.82
C GLU A 197 -24.78 -21.36 -7.44
N THR A 198 -23.53 -21.31 -7.91
CA THR A 198 -22.47 -22.27 -7.58
C THR A 198 -21.31 -21.53 -6.93
N PRO A 199 -21.28 -21.40 -5.60
CA PRO A 199 -20.19 -20.76 -4.89
C PRO A 199 -18.90 -21.57 -5.00
N TYR A 200 -17.78 -20.88 -5.22
CA TYR A 200 -16.45 -21.49 -5.42
C TYR A 200 -15.44 -21.00 -4.39
N GLU A 201 -14.48 -21.85 -4.04
CA GLU A 201 -13.35 -21.49 -3.20
C GLU A 201 -12.29 -20.74 -4.02
N ASN A 202 -11.54 -19.85 -3.35
CA ASN A 202 -10.41 -19.20 -4.00
C ASN A 202 -9.25 -20.18 -4.14
N VAL A 203 -8.53 -20.08 -5.25
CA VAL A 203 -7.26 -20.79 -5.43
C VAL A 203 -6.17 -20.03 -4.65
N VAL A 204 -5.66 -20.65 -3.59
CA VAL A 204 -4.55 -20.10 -2.81
C VAL A 204 -3.25 -20.55 -3.46
N LYS A 205 -2.49 -19.60 -4.00
CA LYS A 205 -1.18 -19.88 -4.60
C LYS A 205 -0.13 -20.20 -3.54
N PRO A 206 0.90 -21.02 -3.85
CA PRO A 206 2.03 -21.25 -2.96
C PRO A 206 2.76 -19.95 -2.60
N TYR A 207 3.39 -19.91 -1.44
CA TYR A 207 4.14 -18.74 -0.94
C TYR A 207 5.61 -18.74 -1.33
N ASP A 208 6.00 -19.60 -2.28
CA ASP A 208 7.36 -19.59 -2.81
C ASP A 208 7.50 -18.41 -3.78
N LEU A 209 8.07 -17.33 -3.28
CA LEU A 209 8.25 -16.07 -4.00
C LEU A 209 9.74 -15.88 -4.26
N GLU A 210 10.10 -15.85 -5.52
CA GLU A 210 11.50 -15.66 -5.94
C GLU A 210 12.12 -14.43 -5.24
N GLY A 211 13.32 -14.62 -4.68
CA GLY A 211 14.09 -13.60 -3.97
C GLY A 211 13.62 -13.31 -2.53
N PHE A 212 12.64 -14.06 -2.02
CA PHE A 212 12.17 -13.95 -0.65
C PHE A 212 12.29 -15.29 0.09
N SER A 213 12.62 -15.22 1.37
CA SER A 213 12.55 -16.36 2.28
C SER A 213 11.27 -16.29 3.09
N PHE A 214 10.50 -17.37 3.10
CA PHE A 214 9.27 -17.44 3.90
C PHE A 214 9.60 -17.51 5.39
N VAL A 215 9.04 -16.59 6.18
CA VAL A 215 9.30 -16.48 7.61
C VAL A 215 8.14 -17.03 8.44
N GLY A 216 6.92 -16.89 7.97
CA GLY A 216 5.75 -17.37 8.68
C GLY A 216 4.43 -16.88 8.09
N LYS A 217 3.32 -17.41 8.61
CA LYS A 217 1.98 -16.97 8.24
C LYS A 217 1.04 -16.99 9.43
N GLN A 218 0.06 -16.08 9.40
CA GLN A 218 -1.07 -16.06 10.31
C GLN A 218 -2.37 -16.14 9.49
N THR A 219 -3.31 -16.96 9.91
CA THR A 219 -4.64 -17.01 9.32
C THR A 219 -5.62 -16.31 10.27
N VAL A 220 -6.37 -15.37 9.74
CA VAL A 220 -7.44 -14.69 10.47
C VAL A 220 -8.78 -15.10 9.87
N THR A 221 -9.69 -15.52 10.73
CA THR A 221 -11.07 -15.87 10.39
C THR A 221 -12.00 -14.93 11.13
N GLY A 222 -12.98 -14.39 10.43
CA GLY A 222 -14.08 -13.61 10.98
C GLY A 222 -15.42 -14.22 10.62
#